data_0e8bd3d51020a512e2f7ce03930fd93f
#
_entry.id   0e8bd3d51020a512e2f7ce03930fd93f
#
_cell.length_a   1.000
_cell.length_b   1.000
_cell.length_c   1.000
_cell.angle_alpha   90.00
_cell.angle_beta   90.00
_cell.angle_gamma   90.00
#
_symmetry.space_group_name_H-M   'P 1'
#
loop_
_entity.id
_entity.type
_entity.pdbx_description
1 polymer ?
#
loop_
_entity_poly.entity_id
_entity_poly.type
_entity_poly.pdbx_seq_one_letter_code
_entity_poly.pdbx_strand_id
1 'polypeptide(L)'
;MEWHHWLAFAAASALMGLAPGPGVTSIVGYALSSGRRTALASVAGMMVGNVTAMSLSLAGVGALLSASALAFTLLKWIGAAYLIGLGLFALLRSRGGERLAVVAPTIAPRTAFASNVALATFHPKTIVFFVAFVPQFIDPRHGYLPQAALLIATFGIVVGLTDSAYALAAASASRVLRTPAAAAWMKRAGAGAMIAAGTATALTRG
;
A
#
# COMPACT_ATOMS: atom_id res chain seq x y z
N MET A 1 18.18 16.14 10.87
CA MET A 1 16.70 16.00 10.84
C MET A 1 16.18 16.09 12.26
N GLU A 2 15.24 17.00 12.51
CA GLU A 2 14.63 17.15 13.84
C GLU A 2 13.65 16.00 14.12
N TRP A 3 13.58 15.62 15.38
CA TRP A 3 12.81 14.45 15.80
C TRP A 3 11.30 14.53 15.48
N HIS A 4 10.70 15.72 15.52
CA HIS A 4 9.29 15.89 15.15
C HIS A 4 9.04 15.73 13.64
N HIS A 5 9.99 16.09 12.78
CA HIS A 5 9.92 15.79 11.34
C HIS A 5 9.98 14.28 11.08
N TRP A 6 10.82 13.56 11.82
CA TRP A 6 10.89 12.11 11.72
C TRP A 6 9.59 11.44 12.17
N LEU A 7 9.00 11.90 13.30
CA LEU A 7 7.70 11.38 13.76
C LEU A 7 6.57 11.64 12.76
N ALA A 8 6.52 12.84 12.19
CA ALA A 8 5.54 13.18 11.17
C ALA A 8 5.66 12.25 9.94
N PHE A 9 6.91 11.95 9.52
CA PHE A 9 7.16 10.99 8.45
C PHE A 9 6.74 9.57 8.83
N ALA A 10 7.06 9.11 10.04
CA ALA A 10 6.66 7.79 10.52
C ALA A 10 5.12 7.65 10.59
N ALA A 11 4.43 8.68 11.08
CA ALA A 11 2.97 8.73 11.11
C ALA A 11 2.37 8.71 9.69
N ALA A 12 2.90 9.49 8.76
CA ALA A 12 2.48 9.48 7.36
C ALA A 12 2.71 8.11 6.69
N SER A 13 3.85 7.46 7.00
CA SER A 13 4.15 6.11 6.52
C SER A 13 3.17 5.08 7.07
N ALA A 14 2.78 5.20 8.35
CA ALA A 14 1.78 4.34 8.97
C ALA A 14 0.40 4.52 8.32
N LEU A 15 -0.03 5.76 8.11
CA LEU A 15 -1.30 6.05 7.41
C LEU A 15 -1.29 5.49 5.98
N MET A 16 -0.16 5.60 5.27
CA MET A 16 -0.02 5.03 3.93
C MET A 16 -0.07 3.50 3.94
N GLY A 17 0.56 2.85 4.92
CA GLY A 17 0.54 1.39 5.09
C GLY A 17 -0.83 0.85 5.51
N LEU A 18 -1.59 1.63 6.30
CA LEU A 18 -2.96 1.27 6.71
C LEU A 18 -3.99 1.48 5.60
N ALA A 19 -3.70 2.34 4.62
CA ALA A 19 -4.61 2.57 3.49
C ALA A 19 -4.59 1.36 2.54
N PRO A 20 -5.71 0.62 2.38
CA PRO A 20 -5.74 -0.54 1.51
C PRO A 20 -5.48 -0.13 0.06
N GLY A 21 -4.49 -0.76 -0.54
CA GLY A 21 -4.10 -0.54 -1.94
C GLY A 21 -3.82 -1.87 -2.65
N PRO A 22 -3.34 -1.83 -3.90
CA PRO A 22 -3.02 -3.05 -4.67
C PRO A 22 -2.04 -3.97 -3.95
N GLY A 23 -1.08 -3.43 -3.19
CA GLY A 23 -0.14 -4.20 -2.39
C GLY A 23 -0.84 -5.00 -1.29
N VAL A 24 -1.63 -4.33 -0.45
CA VAL A 24 -2.42 -4.98 0.61
C VAL A 24 -3.39 -6.00 0.01
N THR A 25 -4.05 -5.66 -1.10
CA THR A 25 -4.97 -6.59 -1.78
C THR A 25 -4.26 -7.85 -2.25
N SER A 26 -3.04 -7.74 -2.79
CA SER A 26 -2.25 -8.90 -3.21
C SER A 26 -1.82 -9.77 -2.01
N ILE A 27 -1.36 -9.14 -0.91
CA ILE A 27 -0.97 -9.82 0.32
C ILE A 27 -2.14 -10.61 0.92
N VAL A 28 -3.31 -9.96 1.04
CA VAL A 28 -4.55 -10.58 1.53
C VAL A 28 -4.99 -11.71 0.59
N GLY A 29 -4.95 -11.49 -0.72
CA GLY A 29 -5.25 -12.51 -1.72
C GLY A 29 -4.38 -13.75 -1.56
N TYR A 30 -3.07 -13.59 -1.39
CA TYR A 30 -2.15 -14.70 -1.16
C TYR A 30 -2.35 -15.38 0.21
N ALA A 31 -2.70 -14.61 1.24
CA ALA A 31 -3.03 -15.17 2.55
C ALA A 31 -4.24 -16.09 2.48
N LEU A 32 -5.27 -15.68 1.76
CA LEU A 32 -6.52 -16.43 1.60
C LEU A 32 -6.37 -17.65 0.68
N SER A 33 -5.65 -17.51 -0.43
CA SER A 33 -5.50 -18.58 -1.45
C SER A 33 -4.41 -19.57 -1.11
N SER A 34 -3.22 -19.09 -0.72
CA SER A 34 -1.97 -19.86 -0.63
C SER A 34 -1.43 -19.97 0.81
N GLY A 35 -2.09 -19.31 1.76
CA GLY A 35 -1.81 -19.41 3.19
C GLY A 35 -0.67 -18.50 3.68
N ARG A 36 -0.41 -18.61 5.00
CA ARG A 36 0.47 -17.71 5.75
C ARG A 36 1.90 -17.60 5.18
N ARG A 37 2.50 -18.72 4.76
CA ARG A 37 3.89 -18.73 4.26
C ARG A 37 4.03 -17.90 2.99
N THR A 38 3.09 -18.03 2.07
CA THR A 38 3.07 -17.29 0.81
C THR A 38 2.75 -15.81 1.04
N ALA A 39 1.85 -15.50 1.96
CA ALA A 39 1.55 -14.12 2.36
C ALA A 39 2.77 -13.42 2.96
N LEU A 40 3.50 -14.05 3.87
CA LEU A 40 4.71 -13.48 4.44
C LEU A 40 5.85 -13.34 3.42
N ALA A 41 5.96 -14.27 2.47
CA ALA A 41 6.88 -14.11 1.35
C ALA A 41 6.52 -12.91 0.47
N SER A 42 5.22 -12.67 0.24
CA SER A 42 4.76 -11.50 -0.51
C SER A 42 5.02 -10.18 0.25
N VAL A 43 4.89 -10.16 1.58
CA VAL A 43 5.29 -9.02 2.41
C VAL A 43 6.79 -8.72 2.28
N ALA A 44 7.63 -9.76 2.37
CA ALA A 44 9.07 -9.59 2.16
C ALA A 44 9.39 -9.03 0.76
N GLY A 45 8.69 -9.51 -0.27
CA GLY A 45 8.79 -8.94 -1.63
C GLY A 45 8.38 -7.47 -1.69
N MET A 46 7.27 -7.12 -1.03
CA MET A 46 6.80 -5.74 -0.95
C MET A 46 7.83 -4.83 -0.26
N MET A 47 8.43 -5.29 0.86
CA MET A 47 9.49 -4.54 1.55
C MET A 47 10.70 -4.29 0.66
N VAL A 48 11.20 -5.33 -0.02
CA VAL A 48 12.33 -5.20 -0.96
C VAL A 48 11.99 -4.23 -2.09
N GLY A 49 10.82 -4.36 -2.71
CA GLY A 49 10.39 -3.48 -3.78
C GLY A 49 10.24 -2.02 -3.34
N ASN A 50 9.64 -1.78 -2.17
CA ASN A 50 9.49 -0.44 -1.61
C ASN A 50 10.85 0.20 -1.27
N VAL A 51 11.76 -0.55 -0.65
CA VAL A 51 13.13 -0.08 -0.35
C VAL A 51 13.86 0.26 -1.64
N THR A 52 13.77 -0.59 -2.66
CA THR A 52 14.36 -0.35 -3.98
C THR A 52 13.79 0.91 -4.64
N ALA A 53 12.46 1.02 -4.71
CA ALA A 53 11.78 2.17 -5.31
C ALA A 53 12.14 3.48 -4.58
N MET A 54 12.12 3.48 -3.25
CA MET A 54 12.45 4.64 -2.44
C MET A 54 13.93 5.04 -2.59
N SER A 55 14.84 4.06 -2.60
CA SER A 55 16.27 4.31 -2.80
C SER A 55 16.56 4.94 -4.16
N LEU A 56 15.98 4.39 -5.23
CA LEU A 56 16.11 4.93 -6.58
C LEU A 56 15.48 6.32 -6.70
N SER A 57 14.30 6.51 -6.11
CA SER A 57 13.61 7.81 -6.11
C SER A 57 14.43 8.88 -5.38
N LEU A 58 14.95 8.58 -4.20
CA LEU A 58 15.75 9.54 -3.44
C LEU A 58 17.12 9.80 -4.09
N ALA A 59 17.74 8.79 -4.70
CA ALA A 59 18.97 9.00 -5.47
C ALA A 59 18.73 9.97 -6.65
N GLY A 60 17.63 9.79 -7.39
CA GLY A 60 17.22 10.69 -8.47
C GLY A 60 16.87 12.09 -7.96
N VAL A 61 16.14 12.19 -6.86
CA VAL A 61 15.81 13.47 -6.22
C VAL A 61 17.06 14.19 -5.71
N GLY A 62 18.00 13.46 -5.10
CA GLY A 62 19.27 14.04 -4.65
C GLY A 62 20.09 14.62 -5.80
N ALA A 63 20.15 13.91 -6.92
CA ALA A 63 20.78 14.39 -8.14
C ALA A 63 20.07 15.64 -8.72
N LEU A 64 18.74 15.62 -8.74
CA LEU A 64 17.95 16.75 -9.22
C LEU A 64 18.11 18.00 -8.34
N LEU A 65 18.12 17.82 -7.02
CA LEU A 65 18.30 18.92 -6.06
C LEU A 65 19.67 19.58 -6.21
N SER A 66 20.71 18.80 -6.46
CA SER A 66 22.06 19.32 -6.70
C SER A 66 22.20 20.03 -8.07
N ALA A 67 21.37 19.65 -9.05
CA ALA A 67 21.42 20.21 -10.39
C ALA A 67 20.51 21.45 -10.56
N SER A 68 19.32 21.50 -9.96
CA SER A 68 18.36 22.59 -10.13
C SER A 68 17.30 22.64 -9.04
N ALA A 69 17.35 23.67 -8.20
CA ALA A 69 16.32 23.92 -7.17
C ALA A 69 14.95 24.21 -7.78
N LEU A 70 14.90 24.86 -8.97
CA LEU A 70 13.64 25.12 -9.67
C LEU A 70 12.99 23.82 -10.15
N ALA A 71 13.75 22.93 -10.79
CA ALA A 71 13.25 21.65 -11.25
C ALA A 71 12.74 20.78 -10.09
N PHE A 72 13.43 20.80 -8.96
CA PHE A 72 12.97 20.15 -7.73
C PHE A 72 11.63 20.73 -7.23
N THR A 73 11.51 22.06 -7.20
CA THR A 73 10.28 22.73 -6.76
C THR A 73 9.09 22.38 -7.66
N LEU A 74 9.29 22.38 -8.99
CA LEU A 74 8.26 21.96 -9.95
C LEU A 74 7.85 20.51 -9.74
N LEU A 75 8.81 19.60 -9.58
CA LEU A 75 8.54 18.19 -9.34
C LEU A 75 7.74 17.96 -8.06
N LYS A 76 8.07 18.68 -6.98
CA LYS A 76 7.34 18.67 -5.71
C LYS A 76 5.87 19.06 -5.89
N TRP A 77 5.59 20.16 -6.61
CA TRP A 77 4.22 20.63 -6.81
C TRP A 77 3.41 19.71 -7.73
N ILE A 78 4.01 19.20 -8.81
CA ILE A 78 3.39 18.21 -9.69
C ILE A 78 3.04 16.94 -8.91
N GLY A 79 3.97 16.44 -8.11
CA GLY A 79 3.76 15.25 -7.28
C GLY A 79 2.67 15.46 -6.23
N ALA A 80 2.65 16.61 -5.56
CA ALA A 80 1.60 16.95 -4.60
C ALA A 80 0.22 16.98 -5.25
N ALA A 81 0.09 17.66 -6.40
CA ALA A 81 -1.16 17.72 -7.16
C ALA A 81 -1.63 16.32 -7.61
N TYR A 82 -0.70 15.46 -8.07
CA TYR A 82 -0.99 14.08 -8.42
C TYR A 82 -1.51 13.27 -7.23
N LEU A 83 -0.86 13.37 -6.05
CA LEU A 83 -1.29 12.66 -4.85
C LEU A 83 -2.66 13.12 -4.35
N ILE A 84 -2.93 14.43 -4.39
CA ILE A 84 -4.25 15.00 -4.07
C ILE A 84 -5.29 14.45 -5.05
N GLY A 85 -5.00 14.46 -6.35
CA GLY A 85 -5.88 13.93 -7.39
C GLY A 85 -6.19 12.43 -7.19
N LEU A 86 -5.18 11.62 -6.87
CA LEU A 86 -5.38 10.20 -6.55
C LEU A 86 -6.22 9.99 -5.28
N GLY A 87 -5.99 10.79 -4.24
CA GLY A 87 -6.76 10.74 -3.01
C GLY A 87 -8.23 11.05 -3.26
N LEU A 88 -8.51 12.12 -4.01
CA LEU A 88 -9.87 12.50 -4.39
C LEU A 88 -10.54 11.44 -5.28
N PHE A 89 -9.82 10.90 -6.26
CA PHE A 89 -10.32 9.82 -7.11
C PHE A 89 -10.66 8.57 -6.31
N ALA A 90 -9.82 8.19 -5.33
CA ALA A 90 -10.09 7.07 -4.43
C ALA A 90 -11.34 7.31 -3.57
N LEU A 91 -11.54 8.53 -3.04
CA LEU A 91 -12.73 8.89 -2.28
C LEU A 91 -14.00 8.83 -3.13
N LEU A 92 -13.95 9.31 -4.37
CA LEU A 92 -15.10 9.26 -5.29
C LEU A 92 -15.44 7.82 -5.71
N ARG A 93 -14.43 6.96 -5.85
CA ARG A 93 -14.59 5.56 -6.25
C ARG A 93 -14.97 4.62 -5.10
N SER A 94 -14.69 5.00 -3.85
CA SER A 94 -15.03 4.18 -2.67
C SER A 94 -16.53 3.97 -2.47
N ARG A 95 -17.38 4.70 -3.21
CA ARG A 95 -18.85 4.50 -3.25
C ARG A 95 -19.30 3.30 -4.08
N GLY A 96 -18.41 2.70 -4.87
CA GLY A 96 -18.67 1.44 -5.55
C GLY A 96 -17.90 0.34 -4.85
N GLY A 97 -18.56 -0.50 -4.05
CA GLY A 97 -17.92 -1.60 -3.32
C GLY A 97 -17.01 -2.42 -4.24
N GLU A 98 -15.70 -2.22 -4.10
CA GLU A 98 -14.73 -3.11 -4.71
C GLU A 98 -14.98 -4.49 -4.11
N ARG A 99 -15.51 -5.38 -4.91
CA ARG A 99 -15.56 -6.81 -4.59
C ARG A 99 -14.12 -7.23 -4.31
N LEU A 100 -13.83 -7.58 -3.08
CA LEU A 100 -12.71 -8.45 -2.74
C LEU A 100 -12.99 -9.79 -3.48
N ALA A 101 -12.88 -9.75 -4.78
CA ALA A 101 -13.06 -10.90 -5.60
C ALA A 101 -11.69 -11.49 -5.86
N VAL A 102 -11.71 -12.74 -5.74
CA VAL A 102 -10.83 -13.67 -6.38
C VAL A 102 -10.01 -14.46 -5.39
N VAL A 103 -10.49 -15.64 -5.17
CA VAL A 103 -9.64 -16.78 -4.83
C VAL A 103 -8.56 -16.84 -5.94
N ALA A 104 -7.47 -16.12 -5.74
CA ALA A 104 -6.32 -16.20 -6.63
C ALA A 104 -5.84 -17.67 -6.67
N PRO A 105 -5.36 -18.19 -7.79
CA PRO A 105 -4.81 -19.53 -7.84
C PRO A 105 -3.69 -19.68 -6.81
N THR A 106 -3.58 -20.87 -6.23
CA THR A 106 -2.51 -21.17 -5.27
C THR A 106 -1.16 -21.02 -5.98
N ILE A 107 -0.30 -20.17 -5.43
CA ILE A 107 1.03 -19.92 -5.98
C ILE A 107 2.13 -20.22 -4.98
N ALA A 108 3.33 -20.47 -5.49
CA ALA A 108 4.51 -20.70 -4.67
C ALA A 108 4.95 -19.39 -3.95
N PRO A 109 5.52 -19.46 -2.74
CA PRO A 109 6.04 -18.29 -2.03
C PRO A 109 7.05 -17.47 -2.83
N ARG A 110 7.90 -18.11 -3.64
CA ARG A 110 8.86 -17.43 -4.51
C ARG A 110 8.18 -16.55 -5.55
N THR A 111 7.09 -17.04 -6.15
CA THR A 111 6.31 -16.29 -7.14
C THR A 111 5.62 -15.09 -6.47
N ALA A 112 5.03 -15.27 -5.29
CA ALA A 112 4.44 -14.18 -4.53
C ALA A 112 5.46 -13.09 -4.15
N PHE A 113 6.65 -13.51 -3.71
CA PHE A 113 7.77 -12.61 -3.45
C PHE A 113 8.13 -11.79 -4.68
N ALA A 114 8.47 -12.46 -5.80
CA ALA A 114 8.91 -11.79 -7.02
C ALA A 114 7.83 -10.87 -7.61
N SER A 115 6.56 -11.29 -7.59
CA SER A 115 5.44 -10.47 -8.04
C SER A 115 5.31 -9.20 -7.22
N ASN A 116 5.48 -9.28 -5.89
CA ASN A 116 5.36 -8.12 -5.03
C ASN A 116 6.61 -7.23 -5.03
N VAL A 117 7.81 -7.78 -5.30
CA VAL A 117 8.98 -6.94 -5.61
C VAL A 117 8.68 -6.07 -6.83
N ALA A 118 8.23 -6.68 -7.93
CA ALA A 118 7.90 -5.95 -9.15
C ALA A 118 6.76 -4.93 -8.92
N LEU A 119 5.68 -5.37 -8.26
CA LEU A 119 4.53 -4.51 -7.95
C LEU A 119 4.96 -3.27 -7.17
N ALA A 120 5.74 -3.41 -6.11
CA ALA A 120 6.15 -2.30 -5.26
C ALA A 120 7.17 -1.39 -5.94
N THR A 121 8.13 -1.98 -6.68
CA THR A 121 9.18 -1.21 -7.35
C THR A 121 8.62 -0.31 -8.45
N PHE A 122 7.64 -0.80 -9.21
CA PHE A 122 7.11 -0.08 -10.37
C PHE A 122 5.74 0.56 -10.14
N HIS A 123 5.25 0.62 -8.89
CA HIS A 123 3.96 1.20 -8.59
C HIS A 123 3.99 2.74 -8.69
N PRO A 124 3.25 3.36 -9.64
CA PRO A 124 3.36 4.81 -9.90
C PRO A 124 3.02 5.67 -8.67
N LYS A 125 1.97 5.30 -7.93
CA LYS A 125 1.56 6.01 -6.70
C LYS A 125 2.70 6.05 -5.68
N THR A 126 3.40 4.94 -5.48
CA THR A 126 4.49 4.82 -4.50
C THR A 126 5.71 5.62 -4.94
N ILE A 127 6.07 5.54 -6.22
CA ILE A 127 7.17 6.33 -6.80
C ILE A 127 6.91 7.82 -6.64
N VAL A 128 5.72 8.30 -7.02
CA VAL A 128 5.35 9.72 -6.88
C VAL A 128 5.37 10.15 -5.42
N PHE A 129 4.87 9.32 -4.50
CA PHE A 129 4.97 9.58 -3.07
C PHE A 129 6.43 9.74 -2.62
N PHE A 130 7.33 8.85 -3.04
CA PHE A 130 8.74 8.93 -2.66
C PHE A 130 9.43 10.16 -3.24
N VAL A 131 9.14 10.50 -4.48
CA VAL A 131 9.77 11.63 -5.17
C VAL A 131 9.24 12.99 -4.66
N ALA A 132 7.94 13.11 -4.41
CA ALA A 132 7.30 14.38 -4.09
C ALA A 132 7.17 14.63 -2.58
N PHE A 133 6.95 13.60 -1.79
CA PHE A 133 6.63 13.74 -0.37
C PHE A 133 7.83 13.53 0.54
N VAL A 134 8.63 12.49 0.32
CA VAL A 134 9.72 12.12 1.24
C VAL A 134 10.80 13.20 1.36
N PRO A 135 11.22 13.90 0.28
CA PRO A 135 12.26 14.92 0.39
C PRO A 135 11.92 16.11 1.29
N GLN A 136 10.63 16.32 1.57
CA GLN A 136 10.19 17.41 2.46
C GLN A 136 10.64 17.21 3.92
N PHE A 137 11.03 15.99 4.27
CA PHE A 137 11.53 15.61 5.60
C PHE A 137 13.06 15.66 5.68
N ILE A 138 13.74 15.96 4.60
CA ILE A 138 15.20 16.09 4.57
C ILE A 138 15.60 17.53 4.87
N ASP A 139 16.37 17.73 5.95
CA ASP A 139 16.92 19.02 6.33
C ASP A 139 18.18 19.29 5.50
N PRO A 140 18.21 20.37 4.68
CA PRO A 140 19.36 20.68 3.84
C PRO A 140 20.62 21.08 4.62
N ARG A 141 20.49 21.39 5.92
CA ARG A 141 21.62 21.74 6.80
C ARG A 141 22.44 20.53 7.27
N HIS A 142 21.92 19.32 7.04
CA HIS A 142 22.54 18.07 7.46
C HIS A 142 22.82 17.16 6.24
N GLY A 143 23.73 16.21 6.40
CA GLY A 143 24.08 15.27 5.33
C GLY A 143 22.85 14.55 4.75
N TYR A 144 22.73 14.53 3.44
CA TYR A 144 21.59 13.92 2.73
C TYR A 144 21.49 12.41 2.96
N LEU A 145 22.61 11.68 2.76
CA LEU A 145 22.61 10.21 2.80
C LEU A 145 22.17 9.60 4.13
N PRO A 146 22.63 10.08 5.30
CA PRO A 146 22.15 9.54 6.58
C PRO A 146 20.65 9.73 6.79
N GLN A 147 20.12 10.89 6.37
CA GLN A 147 18.69 11.16 6.48
C GLN A 147 17.87 10.29 5.51
N ALA A 148 18.31 10.16 4.26
CA ALA A 148 17.68 9.28 3.29
C ALA A 148 17.66 7.82 3.78
N ALA A 149 18.77 7.31 4.30
CA ALA A 149 18.85 5.97 4.87
C ALA A 149 17.89 5.77 6.05
N LEU A 150 17.79 6.76 6.95
CA LEU A 150 16.86 6.72 8.08
C LEU A 150 15.41 6.69 7.62
N LEU A 151 15.03 7.52 6.63
CA LEU A 151 13.68 7.55 6.08
C LEU A 151 13.33 6.24 5.37
N ILE A 152 14.25 5.67 4.58
CA ILE A 152 14.08 4.37 3.92
C ILE A 152 13.86 3.27 4.97
N ALA A 153 14.68 3.21 6.00
CA ALA A 153 14.56 2.23 7.07
C ALA A 153 13.23 2.39 7.83
N THR A 154 12.86 3.63 8.19
CA THR A 154 11.60 3.94 8.88
C THR A 154 10.40 3.49 8.05
N PHE A 155 10.35 3.85 6.76
CA PHE A 155 9.28 3.45 5.86
C PHE A 155 9.19 1.93 5.73
N GLY A 156 10.32 1.28 5.47
CA GLY A 156 10.40 -0.18 5.34
C GLY A 156 9.88 -0.92 6.58
N ILE A 157 10.28 -0.48 7.77
CA ILE A 157 9.85 -1.07 9.03
C ILE A 157 8.36 -0.83 9.26
N VAL A 158 7.89 0.41 9.18
CA VAL A 158 6.50 0.77 9.48
C VAL A 158 5.54 0.09 8.52
N VAL A 159 5.81 0.17 7.20
CA VAL A 159 4.94 -0.46 6.19
C VAL A 159 5.07 -1.98 6.24
N GLY A 160 6.28 -2.52 6.47
CA GLY A 160 6.46 -3.97 6.66
C GLY A 160 5.69 -4.53 7.86
N LEU A 161 5.58 -3.79 8.96
CA LEU A 161 4.75 -4.17 10.11
C LEU A 161 3.26 -4.14 9.78
N THR A 162 2.77 -3.10 9.12
CA THR A 162 1.35 -3.01 8.72
C THR A 162 0.99 -4.09 7.70
N ASP A 163 1.82 -4.34 6.69
CA ASP A 163 1.64 -5.40 5.71
C ASP A 163 1.66 -6.80 6.36
N SER A 164 2.55 -7.00 7.35
CA SER A 164 2.59 -8.24 8.13
C SER A 164 1.32 -8.45 8.94
N ALA A 165 0.77 -7.39 9.53
CA ALA A 165 -0.50 -7.45 10.25
C ALA A 165 -1.64 -7.87 9.32
N TYR A 166 -1.73 -7.29 8.11
CA TYR A 166 -2.70 -7.71 7.09
C TYR A 166 -2.51 -9.18 6.69
N ALA A 167 -1.28 -9.62 6.43
CA ALA A 167 -0.97 -10.99 6.07
C ALA A 167 -1.43 -11.99 7.14
N LEU A 168 -1.11 -11.69 8.40
CA LEU A 168 -1.43 -12.56 9.53
C LEU A 168 -2.92 -12.57 9.85
N ALA A 169 -3.57 -11.41 9.83
CA ALA A 169 -5.02 -11.29 10.03
C ALA A 169 -5.79 -12.07 8.96
N ALA A 170 -5.45 -11.87 7.69
CA ALA A 170 -6.09 -12.58 6.58
C ALA A 170 -5.82 -14.09 6.62
N ALA A 171 -4.59 -14.52 6.94
CA ALA A 171 -4.25 -15.93 7.08
C ALA A 171 -5.00 -16.61 8.25
N SER A 172 -5.23 -15.89 9.33
CA SER A 172 -6.01 -16.38 10.47
C SER A 172 -7.50 -16.47 10.11
N ALA A 173 -8.04 -15.45 9.47
CA ALA A 173 -9.43 -15.43 8.97
C ALA A 173 -9.68 -16.57 7.97
N SER A 174 -8.70 -16.91 7.14
CA SER A 174 -8.83 -18.00 6.15
C SER A 174 -9.13 -19.37 6.78
N ARG A 175 -8.63 -19.64 7.99
CA ARG A 175 -8.91 -20.88 8.72
C ARG A 175 -10.37 -20.97 9.15
N VAL A 176 -10.94 -19.85 9.59
CA VAL A 176 -12.36 -19.77 9.99
C VAL A 176 -13.27 -19.84 8.77
N LEU A 177 -12.89 -19.15 7.70
CA LEU A 177 -13.66 -19.06 6.46
C LEU A 177 -13.69 -20.38 5.65
N ARG A 178 -12.74 -21.28 5.88
CA ARG A 178 -12.68 -22.62 5.24
C ARG A 178 -13.61 -23.63 5.89
N THR A 179 -14.26 -23.32 7.01
CA THR A 179 -15.26 -24.21 7.60
C THR A 179 -16.53 -24.22 6.76
N PRO A 180 -17.20 -25.39 6.56
CA PRO A 180 -18.46 -25.46 5.82
C PRO A 180 -19.53 -24.53 6.36
N ALA A 181 -19.57 -24.34 7.68
CA ALA A 181 -20.48 -23.43 8.35
C ALA A 181 -20.22 -21.95 7.99
N ALA A 182 -18.96 -21.52 7.98
CA ALA A 182 -18.60 -20.15 7.60
C ALA A 182 -18.87 -19.87 6.11
N ALA A 183 -18.58 -20.85 5.24
CA ALA A 183 -18.91 -20.73 3.82
C ALA A 183 -20.42 -20.62 3.56
N ALA A 184 -21.23 -21.38 4.30
CA ALA A 184 -22.69 -21.29 4.23
C ALA A 184 -23.19 -19.94 4.78
N TRP A 185 -22.60 -19.43 5.86
CA TRP A 185 -22.95 -18.14 6.44
C TRP A 185 -22.61 -16.98 5.50
N MET A 186 -21.42 -17.01 4.86
CA MET A 186 -21.02 -16.02 3.86
C MET A 186 -21.94 -16.00 2.64
N LYS A 187 -22.36 -17.18 2.15
CA LYS A 187 -23.33 -17.25 1.06
C LYS A 187 -24.66 -16.63 1.45
N ARG A 188 -25.15 -16.89 2.68
CA ARG A 188 -26.40 -16.31 3.20
C ARG A 188 -26.30 -14.80 3.41
N ALA A 189 -25.19 -14.32 3.99
CA ALA A 189 -24.93 -12.89 4.19
C ALA A 189 -24.82 -12.15 2.86
N GLY A 190 -24.11 -12.73 1.88
CA GLY A 190 -24.01 -12.17 0.53
C GLY A 190 -25.35 -12.11 -0.20
N ALA A 191 -26.15 -13.17 -0.10
CA ALA A 191 -27.50 -13.19 -0.67
C ALA A 191 -28.43 -12.16 0.02
N GLY A 192 -28.35 -12.05 1.34
CA GLY A 192 -29.11 -11.04 2.11
C GLY A 192 -28.73 -9.61 1.74
N ALA A 193 -27.43 -9.34 1.58
CA ALA A 193 -26.96 -8.03 1.13
C ALA A 193 -27.42 -7.69 -0.31
N MET A 194 -27.43 -8.68 -1.21
CA MET A 194 -27.96 -8.51 -2.57
C MET A 194 -29.44 -8.21 -2.58
N ILE A 195 -30.25 -8.94 -1.76
CA ILE A 195 -31.68 -8.71 -1.63
C ILE A 195 -31.93 -7.32 -1.05
N ALA A 196 -31.20 -6.93 0.02
CA ALA A 196 -31.33 -5.61 0.63
C ALA A 196 -30.95 -4.48 -0.34
N ALA A 197 -29.87 -4.65 -1.12
CA ALA A 197 -29.48 -3.69 -2.15
C ALA A 197 -30.51 -3.60 -3.29
N GLY A 198 -31.05 -4.75 -3.73
CA GLY A 198 -32.10 -4.79 -4.76
C GLY A 198 -33.40 -4.14 -4.30
N THR A 199 -33.83 -4.39 -3.06
CA THR A 199 -35.02 -3.75 -2.49
C THR A 199 -34.83 -2.26 -2.26
N ALA A 200 -33.64 -1.84 -1.76
CA ALA A 200 -33.34 -0.42 -1.64
C ALA A 200 -33.37 0.29 -3.00
N THR A 201 -32.80 -0.33 -4.05
CA THR A 201 -32.84 0.23 -5.41
C THR A 201 -34.23 0.29 -5.98
N ALA A 202 -35.08 -0.69 -5.69
CA ALA A 202 -36.49 -0.70 -6.13
C ALA A 202 -37.34 0.37 -5.43
N LEU A 203 -37.02 0.68 -4.16
CA LEU A 203 -37.72 1.70 -3.37
C LEU A 203 -37.27 3.14 -3.65
N THR A 204 -36.06 3.33 -4.23
CA THR A 204 -35.54 4.66 -4.60
C THR A 204 -35.92 5.11 -6.02
N ARG A 205 -36.71 4.29 -6.77
CA ARG A 205 -37.30 4.67 -8.06
C ARG A 205 -38.78 5.07 -7.87
N GLY A 206 -38.94 6.21 -7.23
CA GLY A 206 -40.19 6.91 -7.09
C GLY A 206 -39.94 8.41 -7.23
#